data_2be48845b5a63012cc35180d52dcd996
#
_entry.id   2be48845b5a63012cc35180d52dcd996
#
_cell.length_a   1.000
_cell.length_b   1.000
_cell.length_c   1.000
_cell.angle_alpha   90.00
_cell.angle_beta   90.00
_cell.angle_gamma   90.00
#
_symmetry.space_group_name_H-M   'P 1'
#
loop_
_entity.id
_entity.type
_entity.pdbx_description
1 polymer ?
#
loop_
_entity_poly.entity_id
_entity_poly.type
_entity_poly.pdbx_seq_one_letter_code
_entity_poly.pdbx_strand_id
1 'polypeptide(L)'
;MQKIIKFLLSILWFIRRAIPDSIFHSKILIPIRIFYGNTLMNRKRKLLVFDVHIAEQCNLSCSGCLHFSSLASNAFIDIEKYESDCKRISELSGGEIDEIHILGGEPLLNPRIIDIMKMSRSYFPHGTIMIITNGILLKNQPDEFWDCCRTNNILIRISVYPINLDYTFIIDKAKAYRVQLEFTGKIISNGGKIVAAGNLRWLKLPIDINGMQNPRTSNALCGFSNSCFQLVEGKLYKCCRIAYIKYFNKYFNVNLEVTEDDYIDIYKAKDMDEILDRLRKPAPFCRYCKLDTIYNAVEWVRSKKEISEWIVCEDDKPC
;
A
#
# COMPACT_ATOMS: atom_id res chain seq x y z
N MET A 1 16.03 27.19 -14.49
CA MET A 1 14.74 26.80 -13.87
C MET A 1 14.79 25.47 -13.14
N GLN A 2 15.19 24.33 -13.77
CA GLN A 2 15.26 23.01 -13.10
C GLN A 2 16.21 22.95 -11.89
N LYS A 3 17.37 23.63 -11.91
CA LYS A 3 18.33 23.66 -10.79
C LYS A 3 17.76 24.40 -9.57
N ILE A 4 17.01 25.50 -9.79
CA ILE A 4 16.36 26.27 -8.72
C ILE A 4 15.24 25.45 -8.09
N ILE A 5 14.45 24.73 -8.91
CA ILE A 5 13.40 23.85 -8.42
C ILE A 5 14.00 22.70 -7.58
N LYS A 6 15.08 22.06 -8.04
CA LYS A 6 15.78 21.02 -7.27
C LYS A 6 16.31 21.56 -5.94
N PHE A 7 16.86 22.76 -5.92
CA PHE A 7 17.35 23.41 -4.71
C PHE A 7 16.23 23.72 -3.72
N LEU A 8 15.12 24.32 -4.19
CA LEU A 8 13.94 24.56 -3.36
C LEU A 8 13.34 23.26 -2.81
N LEU A 9 13.33 22.19 -3.61
CA LEU A 9 12.86 20.88 -3.19
C LEU A 9 13.77 20.25 -2.11
N SER A 10 15.09 20.44 -2.20
CA SER A 10 16.02 19.97 -1.18
C SER A 10 15.85 20.73 0.15
N ILE A 11 15.58 22.04 0.09
CA ILE A 11 15.26 22.87 1.27
C ILE A 11 13.96 22.39 1.91
N LEU A 12 12.90 22.18 1.12
CA LEU A 12 11.61 21.70 1.63
C LEU A 12 11.73 20.33 2.27
N TRP A 13 12.52 19.43 1.70
CA TRP A 13 12.80 18.12 2.26
C TRP A 13 13.56 18.20 3.59
N PHE A 14 14.55 19.11 3.65
CA PHE A 14 15.32 19.36 4.87
C PHE A 14 14.44 19.96 5.98
N ILE A 15 13.62 20.95 5.63
CA ILE A 15 12.65 21.56 6.54
C ILE A 15 11.66 20.51 7.05
N ARG A 16 11.16 19.61 6.17
CA ARG A 16 10.27 18.51 6.58
C ARG A 16 10.91 17.60 7.64
N ARG A 17 12.20 17.29 7.50
CA ARG A 17 12.95 16.45 8.46
C ARG A 17 13.23 17.17 9.78
N ALA A 18 13.36 18.47 9.76
CA ALA A 18 13.62 19.28 10.96
C ALA A 18 12.35 19.55 11.79
N ILE A 19 11.15 19.44 11.17
CA ILE A 19 9.88 19.65 11.87
C ILE A 19 9.42 18.33 12.50
N PRO A 20 9.17 18.28 13.83
CA PRO A 20 8.57 17.11 14.48
C PRO A 20 7.25 16.71 13.82
N ASP A 21 6.97 15.42 13.71
CA ASP A 21 5.76 14.91 13.04
C ASP A 21 4.47 15.46 13.65
N SER A 22 4.44 15.64 14.97
CA SER A 22 3.30 16.23 15.68
C SER A 22 3.01 17.67 15.24
N ILE A 23 4.04 18.46 14.96
CA ILE A 23 3.91 19.84 14.48
C ILE A 23 3.59 19.84 12.98
N PHE A 24 4.28 19.02 12.18
CA PHE A 24 4.05 18.97 10.75
C PHE A 24 2.61 18.58 10.41
N HIS A 25 2.01 17.68 11.18
CA HIS A 25 0.64 17.23 10.99
C HIS A 25 -0.41 18.10 11.70
N SER A 26 0.00 19.22 12.32
CA SER A 26 -0.94 20.17 12.91
C SER A 26 -1.80 20.87 11.86
N LYS A 27 -3.01 21.31 12.25
CA LYS A 27 -3.92 22.06 11.36
C LYS A 27 -3.30 23.36 10.83
N ILE A 28 -2.39 23.97 11.60
CA ILE A 28 -1.71 25.22 11.25
C ILE A 28 -0.84 25.05 9.99
N LEU A 29 -0.25 23.88 9.79
CA LEU A 29 0.62 23.61 8.65
C LEU A 29 -0.08 22.97 7.45
N ILE A 30 -1.42 22.88 7.44
CA ILE A 30 -2.19 22.35 6.29
C ILE A 30 -1.80 23.02 4.96
N PRO A 31 -1.70 24.36 4.83
CA PRO A 31 -1.30 24.99 3.57
C PRO A 31 0.08 24.55 3.09
N ILE A 32 1.04 24.43 4.02
CA ILE A 32 2.41 23.97 3.71
C ILE A 32 2.39 22.48 3.28
N ARG A 33 1.60 21.65 3.95
CA ARG A 33 1.42 20.24 3.60
C ARG A 33 0.79 20.06 2.22
N ILE A 34 -0.22 20.88 1.88
CA ILE A 34 -0.84 20.88 0.54
C ILE A 34 0.19 21.27 -0.51
N PHE A 35 0.97 22.33 -0.28
CA PHE A 35 2.03 22.73 -1.19
C PHE A 35 3.09 21.65 -1.37
N TYR A 36 3.53 21.02 -0.26
CA TYR A 36 4.47 19.91 -0.27
C TYR A 36 3.91 18.70 -1.05
N GLY A 37 2.67 18.30 -0.78
CA GLY A 37 1.99 17.21 -1.44
C GLY A 37 1.88 17.42 -2.95
N ASN A 38 1.43 18.61 -3.38
CA ASN A 38 1.29 18.93 -4.79
C ASN A 38 2.64 19.05 -5.53
N THR A 39 3.69 19.46 -4.82
CA THR A 39 4.99 19.74 -5.46
C THR A 39 5.90 18.50 -5.47
N LEU A 40 5.88 17.70 -4.40
CA LEU A 40 6.80 16.58 -4.22
C LEU A 40 6.13 15.22 -4.35
N MET A 41 4.99 15.03 -3.69
CA MET A 41 4.36 13.71 -3.59
C MET A 41 3.54 13.36 -4.85
N ASN A 42 2.87 14.35 -5.46
CA ASN A 42 2.01 14.15 -6.62
C ASN A 42 2.73 14.39 -7.97
N ARG A 43 4.04 14.15 -8.01
CA ARG A 43 4.79 14.24 -9.29
C ARG A 43 4.45 13.05 -10.18
N LYS A 44 4.38 13.29 -11.49
CA LYS A 44 4.25 12.21 -12.47
C LYS A 44 5.45 11.25 -12.31
N ARG A 45 5.18 9.99 -12.10
CA ARG A 45 6.19 8.93 -12.19
C ARG A 45 6.61 8.76 -13.65
N LYS A 46 7.82 8.27 -13.85
CA LYS A 46 8.30 7.90 -15.20
C LYS A 46 7.88 6.49 -15.54
N LEU A 47 7.88 5.61 -14.53
CA LEU A 47 7.53 4.21 -14.65
C LEU A 47 6.38 3.89 -13.69
N LEU A 48 5.61 2.88 -14.02
CA LEU A 48 4.49 2.42 -13.22
C LEU A 48 4.98 1.68 -11.97
N VAL A 49 4.32 1.96 -10.85
CA VAL A 49 4.36 1.14 -9.62
C VAL A 49 2.96 0.68 -9.35
N PHE A 50 2.76 -0.59 -9.06
CA PHE A 50 1.44 -1.06 -8.67
C PHE A 50 1.49 -2.21 -7.65
N ASP A 51 0.43 -2.28 -6.87
CA ASP A 51 0.18 -3.32 -5.91
C ASP A 51 -0.82 -4.31 -6.51
N VAL A 52 -0.69 -5.58 -6.21
CA VAL A 52 -1.65 -6.60 -6.56
C VAL A 52 -2.02 -7.43 -5.34
N HIS A 53 -3.32 -7.51 -5.04
CA HIS A 53 -3.84 -8.42 -4.03
C HIS A 53 -3.96 -9.82 -4.58
N ILE A 54 -3.19 -10.75 -4.02
CA ILE A 54 -3.27 -12.17 -4.40
C ILE A 54 -4.10 -13.00 -3.40
N ALA A 55 -4.40 -12.44 -2.24
CA ALA A 55 -5.32 -12.98 -1.24
C ALA A 55 -6.06 -11.82 -0.56
N GLU A 56 -7.38 -11.87 -0.48
CA GLU A 56 -8.18 -10.81 0.12
C GLU A 56 -8.19 -10.88 1.66
N GLN A 57 -8.19 -12.09 2.20
CA GLN A 57 -8.16 -12.35 3.64
C GLN A 57 -6.77 -12.17 4.24
N CYS A 58 -6.74 -11.89 5.56
CA CYS A 58 -5.51 -11.76 6.33
C CYS A 58 -5.60 -12.54 7.65
N ASN A 59 -4.53 -13.21 8.02
CA ASN A 59 -4.42 -13.94 9.30
C ASN A 59 -4.14 -13.02 10.51
N LEU A 60 -3.90 -11.73 10.29
CA LEU A 60 -3.56 -10.79 11.36
C LEU A 60 -4.74 -9.94 11.84
N SER A 61 -5.65 -9.54 10.95
CA SER A 61 -6.86 -8.76 11.28
C SER A 61 -6.56 -7.44 12.02
N CYS A 62 -5.90 -6.49 11.35
CA CYS A 62 -5.57 -5.18 11.93
C CYS A 62 -6.79 -4.26 12.00
N SER A 63 -6.94 -3.52 13.11
CA SER A 63 -7.93 -2.45 13.25
C SER A 63 -7.63 -1.32 12.26
N GLY A 64 -8.67 -0.82 11.59
CA GLY A 64 -8.54 0.27 10.62
C GLY A 64 -7.70 -0.08 9.38
N CYS A 65 -7.57 -1.36 9.02
CA CYS A 65 -6.84 -1.82 7.84
C CYS A 65 -7.31 -1.09 6.58
N LEU A 66 -6.39 -0.45 5.84
CA LEU A 66 -6.70 0.32 4.64
C LEU A 66 -7.17 -0.54 3.46
N HIS A 67 -6.84 -1.82 3.49
CA HIS A 67 -7.24 -2.83 2.51
C HIS A 67 -8.55 -3.54 2.89
N PHE A 68 -9.11 -3.24 4.06
CA PHE A 68 -10.32 -3.85 4.62
C PHE A 68 -10.26 -5.38 4.71
N SER A 69 -9.07 -5.96 4.79
CA SER A 69 -8.88 -7.42 4.73
C SER A 69 -9.47 -8.17 5.93
N SER A 70 -9.70 -7.48 7.06
CA SER A 70 -10.44 -8.03 8.21
C SER A 70 -11.94 -8.20 7.92
N LEU A 71 -12.47 -7.48 6.91
CA LEU A 71 -13.87 -7.51 6.48
C LEU A 71 -14.07 -8.32 5.18
N ALA A 72 -12.96 -8.69 4.51
CA ALA A 72 -12.99 -9.39 3.24
C ALA A 72 -13.36 -10.88 3.42
N SER A 73 -13.97 -11.46 2.40
CA SER A 73 -14.18 -12.90 2.29
C SER A 73 -12.87 -13.62 1.92
N ASN A 74 -12.82 -14.93 2.18
CA ASN A 74 -11.71 -15.75 1.72
C ASN A 74 -11.78 -15.88 0.18
N ALA A 75 -10.88 -15.19 -0.50
CA ALA A 75 -10.78 -15.21 -1.95
C ALA A 75 -9.32 -15.02 -2.37
N PHE A 76 -8.97 -15.61 -3.49
CA PHE A 76 -7.68 -15.46 -4.14
C PHE A 76 -7.86 -14.82 -5.50
N ILE A 77 -6.78 -14.23 -6.01
CA ILE A 77 -6.76 -13.66 -7.35
C ILE A 77 -7.05 -14.72 -8.41
N ASP A 78 -7.77 -14.34 -9.45
CA ASP A 78 -7.87 -15.09 -10.68
C ASP A 78 -6.53 -14.97 -11.44
N ILE A 79 -5.80 -16.08 -11.53
CA ILE A 79 -4.45 -16.11 -12.11
C ILE A 79 -4.47 -15.85 -13.61
N GLU A 80 -5.46 -16.37 -14.33
CA GLU A 80 -5.58 -16.21 -15.78
C GLU A 80 -5.88 -14.73 -16.11
N LYS A 81 -6.72 -14.12 -15.29
CA LYS A 81 -6.98 -12.68 -15.40
C LYS A 81 -5.75 -11.84 -15.07
N TYR A 82 -5.01 -12.21 -14.02
CA TYR A 82 -3.77 -11.53 -13.66
C TYR A 82 -2.71 -11.66 -14.76
N GLU A 83 -2.59 -12.83 -15.38
CA GLU A 83 -1.70 -13.03 -16.53
C GLU A 83 -2.06 -12.11 -17.69
N SER A 84 -3.34 -12.05 -18.03
CA SER A 84 -3.84 -11.15 -19.07
C SER A 84 -3.56 -9.68 -18.77
N ASP A 85 -3.71 -9.28 -17.50
CA ASP A 85 -3.43 -7.92 -17.03
C ASP A 85 -1.92 -7.61 -17.10
N CYS A 86 -1.05 -8.55 -16.68
CA CYS A 86 0.40 -8.42 -16.81
C CYS A 86 0.84 -8.28 -18.27
N LYS A 87 0.29 -9.11 -19.15
CA LYS A 87 0.54 -9.04 -20.60
C LYS A 87 0.17 -7.66 -21.13
N ARG A 88 -1.03 -7.15 -20.80
CA ARG A 88 -1.49 -5.85 -21.27
C ARG A 88 -0.61 -4.70 -20.76
N ILE A 89 -0.24 -4.71 -19.48
CA ILE A 89 0.67 -3.69 -18.91
C ILE A 89 2.05 -3.77 -19.58
N SER A 90 2.55 -4.99 -19.81
CA SER A 90 3.83 -5.19 -20.50
C SER A 90 3.80 -4.64 -21.94
N GLU A 91 2.71 -4.84 -22.67
CA GLU A 91 2.52 -4.26 -24.02
C GLU A 91 2.55 -2.72 -23.99
N LEU A 92 1.84 -2.12 -23.01
CA LEU A 92 1.75 -0.66 -22.86
C LEU A 92 3.05 -0.01 -22.39
N SER A 93 3.86 -0.73 -21.59
CA SER A 93 5.09 -0.22 -20.99
C SER A 93 6.38 -0.68 -21.70
N GLY A 94 6.27 -1.58 -22.69
CA GLY A 94 7.44 -2.26 -23.26
C GLY A 94 8.14 -3.18 -22.26
N GLY A 95 7.43 -3.69 -21.24
CA GLY A 95 7.97 -4.50 -20.14
C GLY A 95 8.67 -3.67 -19.05
N GLU A 96 8.71 -2.36 -19.19
CA GLU A 96 9.41 -1.46 -18.26
C GLU A 96 8.44 -0.92 -17.21
N ILE A 97 8.66 -1.32 -15.95
CA ILE A 97 7.97 -0.82 -14.77
C ILE A 97 8.98 -0.53 -13.66
N ASP A 98 8.59 0.24 -12.65
CA ASP A 98 9.43 0.54 -11.49
C ASP A 98 9.32 -0.60 -10.46
N GLU A 99 8.10 -0.81 -9.93
CA GLU A 99 7.88 -1.79 -8.86
C GLU A 99 6.55 -2.52 -9.01
N ILE A 100 6.54 -3.81 -8.63
CA ILE A 100 5.32 -4.59 -8.32
C ILE A 100 5.38 -5.00 -6.85
N HIS A 101 4.31 -4.72 -6.13
CA HIS A 101 4.11 -5.20 -4.78
C HIS A 101 3.08 -6.33 -4.79
N ILE A 102 3.53 -7.56 -4.60
CA ILE A 102 2.68 -8.72 -4.39
C ILE A 102 2.27 -8.72 -2.93
N LEU A 103 1.00 -8.42 -2.69
CA LEU A 103 0.47 -8.26 -1.33
C LEU A 103 -1.00 -8.74 -1.28
N GLY A 104 -1.76 -8.23 -0.35
CA GLY A 104 -3.17 -8.55 -0.19
C GLY A 104 -3.61 -8.24 1.22
N GLY A 105 -4.47 -9.08 1.77
CA GLY A 105 -4.55 -9.22 3.22
C GLY A 105 -3.24 -9.83 3.72
N GLU A 106 -3.02 -11.11 3.41
CA GLU A 106 -1.73 -11.77 3.60
C GLU A 106 -1.42 -12.63 2.36
N PRO A 107 -0.42 -12.26 1.55
CA PRO A 107 -0.13 -12.94 0.28
C PRO A 107 0.31 -14.40 0.45
N LEU A 108 0.97 -14.74 1.58
CA LEU A 108 1.44 -16.09 1.85
C LEU A 108 0.31 -17.08 2.17
N LEU A 109 -0.94 -16.64 2.21
CA LEU A 109 -2.12 -17.52 2.24
C LEU A 109 -2.46 -18.08 0.86
N ASN A 110 -2.00 -17.43 -0.23
CA ASN A 110 -2.27 -17.91 -1.58
C ASN A 110 -1.36 -19.11 -1.92
N PRO A 111 -1.92 -20.31 -2.18
CA PRO A 111 -1.12 -21.50 -2.48
C PRO A 111 -0.36 -21.39 -3.81
N ARG A 112 -0.75 -20.47 -4.69
CA ARG A 112 -0.14 -20.28 -6.02
C ARG A 112 0.79 -19.05 -6.07
N ILE A 113 1.31 -18.60 -4.92
CA ILE A 113 2.21 -17.45 -4.85
C ILE A 113 3.46 -17.63 -5.73
N ILE A 114 3.99 -18.85 -5.82
CA ILE A 114 5.17 -19.16 -6.64
C ILE A 114 4.90 -18.94 -8.13
N ASP A 115 3.71 -19.35 -8.61
CA ASP A 115 3.31 -19.12 -10.01
C ASP A 115 3.19 -17.62 -10.30
N ILE A 116 2.58 -16.86 -9.38
CA ILE A 116 2.41 -15.43 -9.49
C ILE A 116 3.77 -14.71 -9.53
N MET A 117 4.73 -15.11 -8.69
CA MET A 117 6.08 -14.56 -8.71
C MET A 117 6.79 -14.80 -10.06
N LYS A 118 6.75 -16.05 -10.56
CA LYS A 118 7.35 -16.43 -11.84
C LYS A 118 6.71 -15.66 -12.99
N MET A 119 5.39 -15.56 -13.01
CA MET A 119 4.61 -14.82 -14.00
C MET A 119 4.97 -13.34 -14.00
N SER A 120 4.95 -12.70 -12.83
CA SER A 120 5.32 -11.27 -12.71
C SER A 120 6.71 -11.01 -13.27
N ARG A 121 7.69 -11.87 -12.96
CA ARG A 121 9.06 -11.72 -13.48
C ARG A 121 9.15 -11.93 -14.99
N SER A 122 8.36 -12.86 -15.56
CA SER A 122 8.39 -13.13 -17.00
C SER A 122 7.92 -11.93 -17.84
N TYR A 123 6.91 -11.19 -17.35
CA TYR A 123 6.41 -10.00 -18.04
C TYR A 123 7.20 -8.71 -17.73
N PHE A 124 7.87 -8.67 -16.57
CA PHE A 124 8.60 -7.47 -16.10
C PHE A 124 10.01 -7.84 -15.65
N PRO A 125 10.91 -8.12 -16.62
CA PRO A 125 12.24 -8.66 -16.33
C PRO A 125 13.13 -7.71 -15.53
N HIS A 126 12.92 -6.39 -15.64
CA HIS A 126 13.76 -5.36 -15.02
C HIS A 126 13.11 -4.67 -13.82
N GLY A 127 11.80 -4.81 -13.64
CA GLY A 127 11.08 -4.19 -12.52
C GLY A 127 11.47 -4.80 -11.15
N THR A 128 11.44 -3.99 -10.11
CA THR A 128 11.55 -4.49 -8.74
C THR A 128 10.27 -5.23 -8.37
N ILE A 129 10.37 -6.50 -8.00
CA ILE A 129 9.22 -7.29 -7.53
C ILE A 129 9.44 -7.61 -6.07
N MET A 130 8.45 -7.25 -5.24
CA MET A 130 8.52 -7.54 -3.81
C MET A 130 7.24 -8.17 -3.28
N ILE A 131 7.41 -9.07 -2.32
CA ILE A 131 6.32 -9.61 -1.50
C ILE A 131 6.23 -8.75 -0.24
N ILE A 132 5.05 -8.20 0.05
CA ILE A 132 4.79 -7.48 1.29
C ILE A 132 3.93 -8.35 2.19
N THR A 133 4.49 -8.81 3.30
CA THR A 133 3.88 -9.79 4.21
C THR A 133 3.99 -9.36 5.68
N ASN A 134 3.10 -9.88 6.54
CA ASN A 134 3.26 -9.76 7.99
C ASN A 134 4.31 -10.74 8.57
N GLY A 135 4.84 -11.64 7.76
CA GLY A 135 5.92 -12.55 8.10
C GLY A 135 5.53 -13.80 8.86
N ILE A 136 4.30 -13.91 9.38
CA ILE A 136 3.87 -15.03 10.23
C ILE A 136 4.04 -16.39 9.53
N LEU A 137 3.73 -16.45 8.23
CA LEU A 137 3.73 -17.67 7.44
C LEU A 137 5.07 -17.95 6.74
N LEU A 138 6.07 -17.07 6.84
CA LEU A 138 7.38 -17.28 6.18
C LEU A 138 8.09 -18.52 6.67
N LYS A 139 7.96 -18.84 7.96
CA LYS A 139 8.55 -20.06 8.54
C LYS A 139 8.00 -21.35 7.95
N ASN A 140 6.79 -21.31 7.39
CA ASN A 140 6.10 -22.47 6.84
C ASN A 140 6.26 -22.58 5.32
N GLN A 141 6.94 -21.62 4.68
CA GLN A 141 7.14 -21.65 3.24
C GLN A 141 8.16 -22.75 2.86
N PRO A 142 7.86 -23.54 1.81
CA PRO A 142 8.75 -24.61 1.34
C PRO A 142 10.04 -24.04 0.74
N ASP A 143 11.04 -24.88 0.60
CA ASP A 143 12.32 -24.49 -0.01
C ASP A 143 12.16 -23.93 -1.42
N GLU A 144 11.21 -24.47 -2.19
CA GLU A 144 10.87 -23.98 -3.53
C GLU A 144 10.46 -22.49 -3.54
N PHE A 145 9.77 -22.01 -2.52
CA PHE A 145 9.42 -20.61 -2.39
C PHE A 145 10.69 -19.74 -2.28
N TRP A 146 11.64 -20.13 -1.42
CA TRP A 146 12.89 -19.41 -1.23
C TRP A 146 13.77 -19.45 -2.47
N ASP A 147 13.86 -20.61 -3.13
CA ASP A 147 14.56 -20.75 -4.41
C ASP A 147 13.92 -19.87 -5.50
N CYS A 148 12.60 -19.81 -5.55
CA CYS A 148 11.89 -18.94 -6.49
C CYS A 148 12.20 -17.47 -6.21
N CYS A 149 12.21 -17.04 -4.94
CA CYS A 149 12.60 -15.67 -4.57
C CYS A 149 14.01 -15.34 -5.05
N ARG A 150 14.97 -16.25 -4.83
CA ARG A 150 16.36 -16.09 -5.27
C ARG A 150 16.49 -16.02 -6.79
N THR A 151 15.92 -16.99 -7.51
CA THR A 151 16.09 -17.12 -8.97
C THR A 151 15.38 -16.02 -9.75
N ASN A 152 14.29 -15.48 -9.20
CA ASN A 152 13.52 -14.40 -9.80
C ASN A 152 13.82 -13.02 -9.18
N ASN A 153 14.86 -12.93 -8.33
CA ASN A 153 15.24 -11.69 -7.66
C ASN A 153 14.05 -11.00 -7.00
N ILE A 154 13.29 -11.75 -6.19
CA ILE A 154 12.13 -11.24 -5.43
C ILE A 154 12.59 -10.78 -4.05
N LEU A 155 12.30 -9.54 -3.72
CA LEU A 155 12.53 -8.97 -2.41
C LEU A 155 11.36 -9.32 -1.47
N ILE A 156 11.65 -9.68 -0.22
CA ILE A 156 10.61 -9.88 0.79
C ILE A 156 10.66 -8.69 1.75
N ARG A 157 9.57 -7.92 1.80
CA ARG A 157 9.39 -6.83 2.76
C ARG A 157 8.43 -7.28 3.86
N ILE A 158 8.93 -7.32 5.09
CA ILE A 158 8.17 -7.72 6.27
C ILE A 158 7.63 -6.48 6.98
N SER A 159 6.32 -6.36 7.05
CA SER A 159 5.66 -5.38 7.92
C SER A 159 5.73 -5.88 9.36
N VAL A 160 6.49 -5.18 10.19
CA VAL A 160 6.70 -5.56 11.59
C VAL A 160 5.49 -5.14 12.42
N TYR A 161 4.88 -6.10 13.11
CA TYR A 161 3.75 -5.89 14.01
C TYR A 161 4.14 -6.20 15.46
N PRO A 162 3.50 -5.61 16.48
CA PRO A 162 3.78 -5.88 17.90
C PRO A 162 3.16 -7.22 18.34
N ILE A 163 3.54 -8.28 17.66
CA ILE A 163 3.13 -9.66 17.91
C ILE A 163 4.34 -10.48 18.35
N ASN A 164 4.08 -11.60 19.04
CA ASN A 164 5.14 -12.52 19.45
C ASN A 164 5.64 -13.35 18.25
N LEU A 165 6.46 -12.73 17.39
CA LEU A 165 7.10 -13.38 16.25
C LEU A 165 8.61 -13.26 16.38
N ASP A 166 9.29 -14.41 16.33
CA ASP A 166 10.76 -14.49 16.28
C ASP A 166 11.19 -14.49 14.80
N TYR A 167 11.87 -13.44 14.39
CA TYR A 167 12.39 -13.27 13.02
C TYR A 167 13.73 -13.98 12.77
N THR A 168 14.38 -14.53 13.80
CA THR A 168 15.71 -15.14 13.69
C THR A 168 15.74 -16.22 12.60
N PHE A 169 14.82 -17.17 12.67
CA PHE A 169 14.71 -18.24 11.66
C PHE A 169 14.49 -17.69 10.23
N ILE A 170 13.66 -16.66 10.08
CA ILE A 170 13.35 -16.05 8.78
C ILE A 170 14.61 -15.40 8.20
N ILE A 171 15.37 -14.68 9.04
CA ILE A 171 16.62 -14.01 8.65
C ILE A 171 17.66 -15.05 8.24
N ASP A 172 17.82 -16.13 9.01
CA ASP A 172 18.80 -17.17 8.72
C ASP A 172 18.42 -17.95 7.44
N LYS A 173 17.14 -18.25 7.25
CA LYS A 173 16.64 -18.88 6.03
C LYS A 173 16.90 -17.99 4.80
N ALA A 174 16.57 -16.71 4.89
CA ALA A 174 16.80 -15.75 3.80
C ALA A 174 18.30 -15.62 3.47
N LYS A 175 19.19 -15.60 4.48
CA LYS A 175 20.64 -15.61 4.26
C LYS A 175 21.10 -16.88 3.54
N ALA A 176 20.62 -18.06 3.97
CA ALA A 176 20.98 -19.34 3.37
C ALA A 176 20.57 -19.39 1.88
N TYR A 177 19.41 -18.84 1.53
CA TYR A 177 18.93 -18.76 0.14
C TYR A 177 19.40 -17.52 -0.62
N ARG A 178 20.11 -16.58 0.02
CA ARG A 178 20.54 -15.28 -0.56
C ARG A 178 19.34 -14.46 -1.04
N VAL A 179 18.25 -14.46 -0.30
CA VAL A 179 17.05 -13.66 -0.53
C VAL A 179 17.16 -12.35 0.25
N GLN A 180 16.88 -11.24 -0.41
CA GLN A 180 16.90 -9.92 0.24
C GLN A 180 15.67 -9.75 1.11
N LEU A 181 15.88 -9.31 2.37
CA LEU A 181 14.82 -8.94 3.31
C LEU A 181 14.86 -7.44 3.61
N GLU A 182 13.68 -6.85 3.72
CA GLU A 182 13.47 -5.53 4.28
C GLU A 182 12.43 -5.59 5.41
N PHE A 183 12.58 -4.73 6.41
CA PHE A 183 11.65 -4.62 7.52
C PHE A 183 11.04 -3.22 7.56
N THR A 184 9.71 -3.15 7.47
CA THR A 184 8.97 -1.91 7.73
C THR A 184 8.57 -1.90 9.20
N GLY A 185 9.33 -1.17 10.01
CA GLY A 185 9.24 -1.17 11.46
C GLY A 185 10.59 -1.54 12.08
N LYS A 186 10.71 -1.36 13.39
CA LYS A 186 11.95 -1.57 14.12
C LYS A 186 11.97 -2.98 14.74
N ILE A 187 13.07 -3.68 14.55
CA ILE A 187 13.36 -4.97 15.20
C ILE A 187 14.56 -4.82 16.15
N ILE A 188 14.61 -5.61 17.20
CA ILE A 188 15.70 -5.64 18.18
C ILE A 188 16.09 -7.09 18.51
N SER A 189 17.33 -7.26 18.97
CA SER A 189 17.79 -8.51 19.57
C SER A 189 17.38 -8.55 21.04
N ASN A 190 16.73 -9.64 21.46
CA ASN A 190 16.29 -9.86 22.82
C ASN A 190 16.46 -11.35 23.18
N GLY A 191 17.36 -11.67 24.10
CA GLY A 191 17.59 -13.05 24.56
C GLY A 191 17.94 -14.04 23.44
N GLY A 192 18.72 -13.63 22.44
CA GLY A 192 19.11 -14.47 21.30
C GLY A 192 18.07 -14.55 20.18
N LYS A 193 16.92 -13.89 20.35
CA LYS A 193 15.85 -13.77 19.34
C LYS A 193 15.83 -12.39 18.74
N ILE A 194 15.37 -12.29 17.51
CA ILE A 194 15.08 -11.00 16.84
C ILE A 194 13.57 -10.81 16.82
N VAL A 195 13.09 -9.75 17.48
CA VAL A 195 11.68 -9.50 17.71
C VAL A 195 11.31 -8.05 17.36
N ALA A 196 10.03 -7.74 17.27
CA ALA A 196 9.53 -6.38 17.11
C ALA A 196 9.98 -5.49 18.29
N ALA A 197 10.44 -4.27 17.98
CA ALA A 197 10.82 -3.30 18.99
C ALA A 197 9.61 -2.51 19.47
N GLY A 198 9.14 -2.80 20.69
CA GLY A 198 8.20 -1.96 21.42
C GLY A 198 6.86 -1.66 20.70
N ASN A 199 6.22 -0.59 21.12
CA ASN A 199 4.93 -0.15 20.60
C ASN A 199 5.06 0.44 19.19
N LEU A 200 4.68 -0.36 18.18
CA LEU A 200 4.55 0.12 16.82
C LEU A 200 3.28 0.95 16.70
N ARG A 201 3.45 2.19 16.27
CA ARG A 201 2.34 3.10 16.03
C ARG A 201 1.85 2.95 14.59
N TRP A 202 0.56 2.87 14.44
CA TRP A 202 -0.15 2.65 13.19
C TRP A 202 -0.78 3.96 12.71
N LEU A 203 -0.73 4.23 11.41
CA LEU A 203 -1.41 5.39 10.85
C LEU A 203 -2.88 5.08 10.64
N LYS A 204 -3.75 5.72 11.39
CA LYS A 204 -5.19 5.70 11.13
C LYS A 204 -5.51 6.79 10.10
N LEU A 205 -6.09 6.40 8.96
CA LEU A 205 -6.59 7.30 7.93
C LEU A 205 -8.12 7.30 7.98
N PRO A 206 -8.75 8.30 8.60
CA PRO A 206 -10.19 8.29 8.80
C PRO A 206 -10.98 8.40 7.49
N ILE A 207 -12.15 7.78 7.46
CA ILE A 207 -13.17 7.91 6.43
C ILE A 207 -14.23 8.92 6.90
N ASP A 208 -14.56 9.86 6.05
CA ASP A 208 -15.74 10.70 6.14
C ASP A 208 -16.85 10.05 5.30
N ILE A 209 -17.78 9.37 5.93
CA ILE A 209 -18.84 8.64 5.23
C ILE A 209 -19.80 9.55 4.46
N ASN A 210 -19.86 10.84 4.80
CA ASN A 210 -20.70 11.84 4.12
C ASN A 210 -20.02 12.40 2.85
N GLY A 211 -18.74 12.13 2.64
CA GLY A 211 -18.00 12.55 1.44
C GLY A 211 -17.87 14.06 1.29
N MET A 212 -17.75 14.79 2.39
CA MET A 212 -17.73 16.27 2.41
C MET A 212 -16.32 16.85 2.22
N GLN A 213 -15.29 15.99 2.07
CA GLN A 213 -13.92 16.48 1.90
C GLN A 213 -13.67 16.98 0.48
N ASN A 214 -12.80 17.97 0.34
CA ASN A 214 -12.34 18.39 -0.99
C ASN A 214 -11.33 17.36 -1.55
N PRO A 215 -11.60 16.71 -2.70
CA PRO A 215 -10.73 15.67 -3.24
C PRO A 215 -9.31 16.14 -3.53
N ARG A 216 -9.11 17.38 -3.98
CA ARG A 216 -7.78 17.94 -4.26
C ARG A 216 -6.97 18.11 -2.98
N THR A 217 -7.61 18.62 -1.93
CA THR A 217 -6.99 18.78 -0.61
C THR A 217 -6.62 17.43 -0.01
N SER A 218 -7.56 16.48 0.01
CA SER A 218 -7.31 15.13 0.53
C SER A 218 -6.20 14.43 -0.26
N ASN A 219 -6.20 14.54 -1.59
CA ASN A 219 -5.13 13.98 -2.42
C ASN A 219 -3.75 14.59 -2.11
N ALA A 220 -3.69 15.92 -1.94
CA ALA A 220 -2.43 16.61 -1.63
C ALA A 220 -1.90 16.26 -0.23
N LEU A 221 -2.78 16.00 0.73
CA LEU A 221 -2.41 15.60 2.09
C LEU A 221 -2.10 14.11 2.23
N CYS A 222 -2.45 13.29 1.23
CA CYS A 222 -2.31 11.84 1.28
C CYS A 222 -0.88 11.39 1.02
N GLY A 223 -0.24 10.74 1.98
CA GLY A 223 1.09 10.15 1.83
C GLY A 223 1.14 8.96 0.86
N PHE A 224 -0.01 8.38 0.49
CA PHE A 224 -0.12 7.22 -0.42
C PHE A 224 -0.56 7.59 -1.83
N SER A 225 -0.83 8.87 -2.09
CA SER A 225 -1.47 9.34 -3.34
C SER A 225 -0.71 9.02 -4.63
N ASN A 226 0.56 8.63 -4.53
CA ASN A 226 1.43 8.38 -5.69
C ASN A 226 2.28 7.11 -5.57
N SER A 227 1.93 6.19 -4.68
CA SER A 227 2.75 5.00 -4.39
C SER A 227 1.96 3.74 -4.04
N CYS A 228 0.63 3.77 -4.14
CA CYS A 228 -0.25 2.68 -3.70
C CYS A 228 -1.31 2.39 -4.77
N PHE A 229 -0.92 2.38 -6.05
CA PHE A 229 -1.84 2.06 -7.13
C PHE A 229 -2.19 0.58 -7.09
N GLN A 230 -3.46 0.25 -7.27
CA GLN A 230 -3.93 -1.13 -7.14
C GLN A 230 -4.39 -1.66 -8.49
N LEU A 231 -3.81 -2.77 -8.92
CA LEU A 231 -4.29 -3.51 -10.09
C LEU A 231 -5.35 -4.51 -9.63
N VAL A 232 -6.59 -4.31 -10.12
CA VAL A 232 -7.72 -5.21 -9.85
C VAL A 232 -8.50 -5.41 -11.13
N GLU A 233 -8.50 -6.63 -11.66
CA GLU A 233 -9.33 -7.05 -12.81
C GLU A 233 -9.26 -6.10 -14.01
N GLY A 234 -8.05 -5.75 -14.43
CA GLY A 234 -7.82 -4.85 -15.58
C GLY A 234 -7.98 -3.37 -15.29
N LYS A 235 -8.17 -2.99 -14.05
CA LYS A 235 -8.32 -1.60 -13.63
C LYS A 235 -7.19 -1.21 -12.69
N LEU A 236 -6.58 -0.06 -12.92
CA LEU A 236 -5.62 0.57 -12.00
C LEU A 236 -6.33 1.65 -11.21
N TYR A 237 -6.51 1.38 -9.93
CA TYR A 237 -7.08 2.32 -8.96
C TYR A 237 -5.98 3.18 -8.33
N LYS A 238 -6.33 4.40 -7.96
CA LYS A 238 -5.37 5.33 -7.36
C LYS A 238 -4.83 4.87 -6.00
N CYS A 239 -5.59 4.10 -5.23
CA CYS A 239 -5.17 3.58 -3.93
C CYS A 239 -5.98 2.36 -3.50
N CYS A 240 -5.46 1.63 -2.51
CA CYS A 240 -6.09 0.45 -1.93
C CYS A 240 -7.49 0.71 -1.37
N ARG A 241 -7.72 1.88 -0.77
CA ARG A 241 -9.03 2.21 -0.22
C ARG A 241 -10.11 2.22 -1.30
N ILE A 242 -9.85 2.83 -2.46
CA ILE A 242 -10.80 2.85 -3.58
C ILE A 242 -11.04 1.44 -4.09
N ALA A 243 -9.98 0.68 -4.32
CA ALA A 243 -10.06 -0.66 -4.91
C ALA A 243 -10.84 -1.66 -4.03
N TYR A 244 -10.76 -1.52 -2.70
CA TYR A 244 -11.30 -2.51 -1.76
C TYR A 244 -12.41 -1.99 -0.86
N ILE A 245 -12.92 -0.76 -1.09
CA ILE A 245 -14.04 -0.19 -0.31
C ILE A 245 -15.30 -1.04 -0.37
N LYS A 246 -15.44 -1.88 -1.39
CA LYS A 246 -16.54 -2.85 -1.54
C LYS A 246 -16.74 -3.73 -0.30
N TYR A 247 -15.65 -4.09 0.40
CA TYR A 247 -15.73 -4.89 1.62
C TYR A 247 -16.29 -4.10 2.79
N PHE A 248 -15.88 -2.84 2.95
CA PHE A 248 -16.42 -1.92 3.93
C PHE A 248 -17.90 -1.65 3.67
N ASN A 249 -18.26 -1.28 2.44
CA ASN A 249 -19.62 -1.01 2.04
C ASN A 249 -20.55 -2.20 2.33
N LYS A 250 -20.11 -3.41 1.94
CA LYS A 250 -20.88 -4.64 2.15
C LYS A 250 -21.05 -4.96 3.63
N TYR A 251 -19.98 -4.83 4.43
CA TYR A 251 -20.00 -5.25 5.83
C TYR A 251 -20.83 -4.30 6.70
N PHE A 252 -20.72 -2.99 6.49
CA PHE A 252 -21.42 -1.97 7.28
C PHE A 252 -22.72 -1.46 6.63
N ASN A 253 -23.12 -2.05 5.52
CA ASN A 253 -24.33 -1.63 4.77
C ASN A 253 -24.33 -0.13 4.45
N VAL A 254 -23.22 0.39 3.98
CA VAL A 254 -23.04 1.77 3.50
C VAL A 254 -22.71 1.79 2.03
N ASN A 255 -22.80 2.95 1.38
CA ASN A 255 -22.51 3.10 -0.04
C ASN A 255 -21.54 4.28 -0.29
N LEU A 256 -20.25 4.04 -0.14
CA LEU A 256 -19.22 4.96 -0.59
C LEU A 256 -18.96 4.66 -2.07
N GLU A 257 -19.44 5.56 -2.92
CA GLU A 257 -19.49 5.37 -4.37
C GLU A 257 -18.08 5.43 -4.99
N VAL A 258 -17.78 4.46 -5.84
CA VAL A 258 -16.63 4.43 -6.75
C VAL A 258 -17.12 4.64 -8.17
N THR A 259 -16.61 5.64 -8.84
CA THR A 259 -16.96 6.01 -10.21
C THR A 259 -15.90 5.59 -11.22
N GLU A 260 -16.19 5.68 -12.50
CA GLU A 260 -15.20 5.45 -13.58
C GLU A 260 -14.03 6.44 -13.52
N ASP A 261 -14.24 7.56 -12.84
CA ASP A 261 -13.18 8.55 -12.60
C ASP A 261 -12.21 8.18 -11.48
N ASP A 262 -12.42 7.12 -10.74
CA ASP A 262 -11.57 6.68 -9.65
C ASP A 262 -10.48 5.66 -10.06
N TYR A 263 -10.54 5.18 -11.31
CA TYR A 263 -9.60 4.22 -11.88
C TYR A 263 -9.31 4.49 -13.35
N ILE A 264 -8.39 3.73 -13.93
CA ILE A 264 -8.20 3.63 -15.37
C ILE A 264 -8.25 2.16 -15.79
N ASP A 265 -9.03 1.87 -16.84
CA ASP A 265 -9.09 0.55 -17.47
C ASP A 265 -7.89 0.39 -18.41
N ILE A 266 -6.99 -0.55 -18.10
CA ILE A 266 -5.77 -0.76 -18.87
C ILE A 266 -6.04 -1.27 -20.30
N TYR A 267 -7.18 -1.91 -20.53
CA TYR A 267 -7.55 -2.39 -21.86
C TYR A 267 -8.09 -1.30 -22.76
N LYS A 268 -8.59 -0.20 -22.17
CA LYS A 268 -9.04 1.00 -22.89
C LYS A 268 -7.97 2.07 -23.01
N ALA A 269 -6.96 2.00 -22.13
CA ALA A 269 -5.87 2.98 -22.15
C ALA A 269 -5.08 2.89 -23.46
N LYS A 270 -4.78 4.07 -24.02
CA LYS A 270 -4.04 4.24 -25.26
C LYS A 270 -2.55 3.90 -25.09
N ASP A 271 -1.96 4.40 -24.02
CA ASP A 271 -0.53 4.28 -23.73
C ASP A 271 -0.26 4.42 -22.23
N MET A 272 0.99 4.19 -21.82
CA MET A 272 1.41 4.31 -20.43
C MET A 272 1.37 5.76 -19.91
N ASP A 273 1.55 6.74 -20.79
CA ASP A 273 1.48 8.14 -20.38
C ASP A 273 0.08 8.55 -19.95
N GLU A 274 -0.95 8.07 -20.63
CA GLU A 274 -2.35 8.26 -20.23
C GLU A 274 -2.61 7.65 -18.83
N ILE A 275 -2.13 6.42 -18.59
CA ILE A 275 -2.25 5.75 -17.31
C ILE A 275 -1.60 6.58 -16.20
N LEU A 276 -0.34 6.96 -16.39
CA LEU A 276 0.42 7.73 -15.40
C LEU A 276 -0.16 9.12 -15.15
N ASP A 277 -0.69 9.77 -16.18
CA ASP A 277 -1.35 11.07 -16.05
C ASP A 277 -2.69 10.96 -15.31
N ARG A 278 -3.45 9.88 -15.54
CA ARG A 278 -4.69 9.62 -14.83
C ARG A 278 -4.45 9.34 -13.34
N LEU A 279 -3.52 8.44 -13.04
CA LEU A 279 -3.19 8.04 -11.67
C LEU A 279 -2.63 9.20 -10.83
N ARG A 280 -1.98 10.18 -11.45
CA ARG A 280 -1.49 11.39 -10.77
C ARG A 280 -2.62 12.32 -10.29
N LYS A 281 -3.74 12.36 -11.00
CA LYS A 281 -4.85 13.28 -10.69
C LYS A 281 -5.58 12.86 -9.40
N PRO A 282 -6.17 13.82 -8.66
CA PRO A 282 -7.07 13.49 -7.57
C PRO A 282 -8.23 12.63 -8.08
N ALA A 283 -8.56 11.57 -7.36
CA ALA A 283 -9.75 10.76 -7.63
C ALA A 283 -10.97 11.37 -6.94
N PRO A 284 -12.19 11.31 -7.53
CA PRO A 284 -13.42 11.75 -6.87
C PRO A 284 -13.63 11.11 -5.50
N PHE A 285 -13.27 9.85 -5.34
CA PHE A 285 -13.34 9.11 -4.08
C PHE A 285 -12.52 9.75 -2.94
N CYS A 286 -11.51 10.58 -3.23
CA CYS A 286 -10.75 11.28 -2.20
C CYS A 286 -11.65 12.17 -1.31
N ARG A 287 -12.91 12.45 -1.72
CA ARG A 287 -13.92 13.13 -0.90
C ARG A 287 -14.26 12.41 0.40
N TYR A 288 -14.03 11.10 0.45
CA TYR A 288 -14.25 10.29 1.67
C TYR A 288 -13.02 10.21 2.58
N CYS A 289 -11.91 10.86 2.24
CA CYS A 289 -10.67 10.80 3.03
C CYS A 289 -10.49 12.05 3.88
N LYS A 290 -10.72 11.97 5.19
CA LYS A 290 -10.53 13.08 6.13
C LYS A 290 -9.07 13.14 6.59
N LEU A 291 -8.22 13.87 5.85
CA LEU A 291 -6.77 13.94 6.05
C LEU A 291 -6.29 15.29 6.57
N ASP A 292 -7.19 16.21 6.84
CA ASP A 292 -6.95 17.52 7.47
C ASP A 292 -6.73 17.40 8.98
N THR A 293 -7.36 16.43 9.60
CA THR A 293 -7.11 16.07 11.00
C THR A 293 -5.89 15.18 11.09
N ILE A 294 -5.09 15.41 12.09
CA ILE A 294 -3.82 14.79 12.43
C ILE A 294 -3.81 13.30 12.06
N TYR A 295 -2.74 12.86 11.41
CA TYR A 295 -2.30 11.46 11.38
C TYR A 295 -1.97 11.04 12.83
N ASN A 296 -2.99 10.75 13.62
CA ASN A 296 -2.78 10.19 14.94
C ASN A 296 -2.28 8.76 14.76
N ALA A 297 -0.97 8.59 14.92
CA ALA A 297 -0.42 7.27 15.04
C ALA A 297 -1.03 6.65 16.30
N VAL A 298 -1.88 5.64 16.11
CA VAL A 298 -2.50 4.87 17.19
C VAL A 298 -1.70 3.60 17.45
N GLU A 299 -1.85 3.02 18.63
CA GLU A 299 -1.30 1.70 18.90
C GLU A 299 -2.00 0.67 18.02
N TRP A 300 -1.22 -0.30 17.52
CA TRP A 300 -1.79 -1.40 16.77
C TRP A 300 -2.61 -2.32 17.69
N VAL A 301 -3.83 -2.62 17.27
CA VAL A 301 -4.71 -3.59 17.92
C VAL A 301 -5.39 -4.45 16.87
N ARG A 302 -5.87 -5.62 17.28
CA ARG A 302 -6.72 -6.45 16.42
C ARG A 302 -8.07 -5.78 16.21
N SER A 303 -8.60 -5.92 15.00
CA SER A 303 -9.91 -5.42 14.63
C SER A 303 -11.01 -6.15 15.41
N LYS A 304 -11.94 -5.39 15.93
CA LYS A 304 -13.23 -5.86 16.45
C LYS A 304 -14.33 -5.84 15.38
N LYS A 305 -13.97 -5.36 14.17
CA LYS A 305 -14.88 -5.13 13.05
C LYS A 305 -15.99 -4.13 13.38
N GLU A 306 -15.64 -3.10 14.14
CA GLU A 306 -16.52 -1.97 14.45
C GLU A 306 -16.25 -0.83 13.48
N ILE A 307 -17.28 -0.15 13.00
CA ILE A 307 -17.16 0.91 12.00
C ILE A 307 -16.26 2.06 12.47
N SER A 308 -16.25 2.32 13.80
CA SER A 308 -15.41 3.33 14.45
C SER A 308 -13.90 3.13 14.24
N GLU A 309 -13.48 1.93 13.82
CA GLU A 309 -12.09 1.68 13.47
C GLU A 309 -11.65 2.44 12.21
N TRP A 310 -12.57 2.77 11.32
CA TRP A 310 -12.29 3.42 10.03
C TRP A 310 -12.83 4.83 9.90
N ILE A 311 -13.92 5.18 10.60
CA ILE A 311 -14.55 6.49 10.46
C ILE A 311 -14.10 7.46 11.54
N VAL A 312 -14.36 8.76 11.30
CA VAL A 312 -14.31 9.80 12.34
C VAL A 312 -15.72 10.04 12.82
N CYS A 313 -15.90 9.97 14.12
CA CYS A 313 -17.10 10.47 14.74
C CYS A 313 -17.00 11.98 14.92
N GLU A 314 -18.09 12.70 14.75
CA GLU A 314 -18.15 14.12 15.06
C GLU A 314 -17.85 14.32 16.55
N ASP A 315 -17.02 15.32 16.87
CA ASP A 315 -16.67 15.76 18.23
C ASP A 315 -15.83 14.79 19.09
N ASP A 316 -14.94 13.99 18.51
CA ASP A 316 -14.08 13.05 19.27
C ASP A 316 -14.87 12.09 20.20
N LYS A 317 -16.16 11.92 19.96
CA LYS A 317 -17.00 10.96 20.68
C LYS A 317 -16.92 9.58 20.02
N PRO A 318 -16.98 8.50 20.79
CA PRO A 318 -17.14 7.17 20.19
C PRO A 318 -18.43 7.12 19.38
N CYS A 319 -18.33 6.60 18.17
CA CYS A 319 -19.49 6.36 17.30
C CYS A 319 -20.39 5.28 17.85
#